data_a9f10ff265e342eaec804769e3ac79a8
#
_entry.id   a9f10ff265e342eaec804769e3ac79a8
#
_cell.length_a   1.000
_cell.length_b   1.000
_cell.length_c   1.000
_cell.angle_alpha   90.00
_cell.angle_beta   90.00
_cell.angle_gamma   90.00
#
_symmetry.space_group_name_H-M   'P 1'
#
loop_
_entity.id
_entity.type
_entity.pdbx_description
1 polymer ?
#
loop_
_entity_poly.entity_id
_entity_poly.type
_entity_poly.pdbx_seq_one_letter_code
_entity_poly.pdbx_strand_id
1 'polypeptide(L)'
;MIWRLAASAARLLPPEAAHVAAVRTLQANIGPRPDVPSLPVSLAGIDFDNPLGVAAGFDKNAACYKGAMRLGFGHVEVGTITPLAQPGNPKPRVFRLAQDAAVINRYGFNSQGMQAAAANLARVRDYTGVLGVNVGANKTSQEPTEDYRIAVAHLARFADYVTLNVSSPNTPGLRDLQTQAHLASLLEAAREGMQEAGVLRPLFLKIAPDLEQADLELIVDQCVSAGVDGIIATNTTISRPDSLRDWQASQNGGLSGQPLFAMATDVLARIAQLGKGRTGIIGVGGVAHGWQAYAKILVGADLVQLYSSLALDGPLIASQILHELAILLQKDGVRTLAEMRGAIPDPEAAITHAFRCAQSG
;
A
#
# COMPACT_ATOMS: atom_id res chain seq x y z
N MET A 1 -0.96 -18.23 -20.27
CA MET A 1 0.22 -19.10 -20.10
C MET A 1 1.53 -18.30 -20.09
N ILE A 2 1.80 -17.46 -21.10
CA ILE A 2 3.07 -16.71 -21.24
C ILE A 2 3.46 -15.86 -20.00
N TRP A 3 2.53 -15.14 -19.40
CA TRP A 3 2.79 -14.28 -18.25
C TRP A 3 3.13 -15.05 -16.96
N ARG A 4 2.59 -16.26 -16.80
CA ARG A 4 2.98 -17.15 -15.68
C ARG A 4 4.41 -17.66 -15.87
N LEU A 5 4.80 -18.00 -17.08
CA LEU A 5 6.17 -18.41 -17.40
C LEU A 5 7.16 -17.24 -17.19
N ALA A 6 6.80 -16.04 -17.66
CA ALA A 6 7.60 -14.84 -17.43
C ALA A 6 7.81 -14.53 -15.93
N ALA A 7 6.76 -14.65 -15.11
CA ALA A 7 6.85 -14.49 -13.67
C ALA A 7 7.75 -15.57 -13.02
N SER A 8 7.65 -16.81 -13.48
CA SER A 8 8.51 -17.91 -13.01
C SER A 8 9.97 -17.68 -13.37
N ALA A 9 10.26 -17.22 -14.58
CA ALA A 9 11.61 -16.88 -15.01
C ALA A 9 12.18 -15.68 -14.21
N ALA A 10 11.36 -14.66 -13.94
CA ALA A 10 11.77 -13.52 -13.12
C ALA A 10 12.16 -13.93 -11.69
N ARG A 11 11.55 -14.98 -11.14
CA ARG A 11 11.92 -15.51 -9.81
C ARG A 11 13.32 -16.13 -9.74
N LEU A 12 13.92 -16.47 -10.87
CA LEU A 12 15.32 -16.95 -10.94
C LEU A 12 16.34 -15.80 -10.79
N LEU A 13 15.91 -14.56 -11.02
CA LEU A 13 16.76 -13.38 -10.84
C LEU A 13 16.89 -13.01 -9.37
N PRO A 14 17.99 -12.34 -8.97
CA PRO A 14 18.06 -11.66 -7.66
C PRO A 14 16.85 -10.75 -7.46
N PRO A 15 16.27 -10.68 -6.24
CA PRO A 15 14.99 -10.00 -6.02
C PRO A 15 14.93 -8.56 -6.53
N GLU A 16 15.97 -7.75 -6.29
CA GLU A 16 16.01 -6.36 -6.75
C GLU A 16 16.18 -6.25 -8.28
N ALA A 17 16.90 -7.17 -8.90
CA ALA A 17 17.04 -7.22 -10.37
C ALA A 17 15.70 -7.60 -11.04
N ALA A 18 14.97 -8.56 -10.48
CA ALA A 18 13.64 -8.94 -10.93
C ALA A 18 12.66 -7.75 -10.83
N HIS A 19 12.71 -7.00 -9.73
CA HIS A 19 11.89 -5.80 -9.55
C HIS A 19 12.21 -4.73 -10.60
N VAL A 20 13.49 -4.44 -10.85
CA VAL A 20 13.89 -3.46 -11.88
C VAL A 20 13.43 -3.90 -13.28
N ALA A 21 13.55 -5.19 -13.60
CA ALA A 21 13.05 -5.73 -14.86
C ALA A 21 11.53 -5.56 -14.99
N ALA A 22 10.76 -5.86 -13.95
CA ALA A 22 9.31 -5.69 -13.94
C ALA A 22 8.91 -4.21 -14.14
N VAL A 23 9.54 -3.28 -13.43
CA VAL A 23 9.30 -1.83 -13.59
C VAL A 23 9.58 -1.38 -15.03
N ARG A 24 10.71 -1.77 -15.61
CA ARG A 24 11.04 -1.43 -17.01
C ARG A 24 10.05 -2.01 -18.02
N THR A 25 9.60 -3.24 -17.81
CA THR A 25 8.62 -3.91 -18.66
C THR A 25 7.28 -3.15 -18.63
N LEU A 26 6.80 -2.79 -17.44
CA LEU A 26 5.58 -2.01 -17.28
C LEU A 26 5.72 -0.57 -17.76
N GLN A 27 6.88 0.06 -17.62
CA GLN A 27 7.19 1.38 -18.16
C GLN A 27 7.09 1.38 -19.70
N ALA A 28 7.51 0.29 -20.35
CA ALA A 28 7.34 0.08 -21.78
C ALA A 28 5.89 -0.30 -22.18
N ASN A 29 4.94 -0.29 -21.25
CA ASN A 29 3.57 -0.73 -21.45
C ASN A 29 3.43 -2.21 -21.89
N ILE A 30 4.41 -3.05 -21.57
CA ILE A 30 4.39 -4.49 -21.83
C ILE A 30 3.79 -5.20 -20.63
N GLY A 31 2.73 -5.97 -20.84
CA GLY A 31 2.03 -6.70 -19.77
C GLY A 31 0.66 -7.18 -20.23
N PRO A 32 0.01 -8.06 -19.46
CA PRO A 32 -1.37 -8.46 -19.74
C PRO A 32 -2.32 -7.25 -19.58
N ARG A 33 -3.48 -7.38 -20.21
CA ARG A 33 -4.63 -6.52 -20.02
C ARG A 33 -5.81 -7.42 -19.69
N PRO A 34 -5.87 -7.96 -18.47
CA PRO A 34 -6.95 -8.85 -18.11
C PRO A 34 -8.28 -8.08 -18.08
N ASP A 35 -9.33 -8.78 -18.45
CA ASP A 35 -10.67 -8.37 -18.08
C ASP A 35 -10.83 -8.57 -16.57
N VAL A 36 -11.46 -7.60 -15.90
CA VAL A 36 -11.71 -7.64 -14.45
C VAL A 36 -13.15 -7.22 -14.16
N PRO A 37 -13.80 -7.83 -13.16
CA PRO A 37 -15.15 -7.43 -12.77
C PRO A 37 -15.15 -5.99 -12.25
N SER A 38 -16.18 -5.25 -12.59
CA SER A 38 -16.45 -3.93 -12.01
C SER A 38 -16.97 -4.12 -10.59
N LEU A 39 -16.23 -3.55 -9.63
CA LEU A 39 -16.55 -3.57 -8.19
C LEU A 39 -16.35 -2.16 -7.63
N PRO A 40 -17.20 -1.19 -8.03
CA PRO A 40 -16.96 0.22 -7.74
C PRO A 40 -17.01 0.51 -6.24
N VAL A 41 -16.14 1.41 -5.81
CA VAL A 41 -16.04 1.92 -4.44
C VAL A 41 -15.74 3.40 -4.49
N SER A 42 -16.38 4.18 -3.59
CA SER A 42 -16.05 5.60 -3.40
C SER A 42 -15.39 5.80 -2.04
N LEU A 43 -14.29 6.54 -2.02
CA LEU A 43 -13.57 6.90 -0.79
C LEU A 43 -13.04 8.33 -0.92
N ALA A 44 -13.28 9.15 0.11
CA ALA A 44 -12.79 10.54 0.19
C ALA A 44 -13.16 11.39 -1.04
N GLY A 45 -14.34 11.15 -1.64
CA GLY A 45 -14.82 11.84 -2.85
C GLY A 45 -14.17 11.37 -4.15
N ILE A 46 -13.41 10.29 -4.13
CA ILE A 46 -12.81 9.66 -5.31
C ILE A 46 -13.54 8.36 -5.61
N ASP A 47 -13.89 8.14 -6.88
CA ASP A 47 -14.48 6.89 -7.36
C ASP A 47 -13.41 5.97 -7.93
N PHE A 48 -13.45 4.71 -7.51
CA PHE A 48 -12.54 3.63 -7.91
C PHE A 48 -13.33 2.55 -8.67
N ASP A 49 -12.83 2.12 -9.81
CA ASP A 49 -13.47 1.04 -10.62
C ASP A 49 -13.52 -0.30 -9.88
N ASN A 50 -12.56 -0.51 -8.98
CA ASN A 50 -12.50 -1.66 -8.07
C ASN A 50 -11.64 -1.33 -6.84
N PRO A 51 -11.77 -2.10 -5.73
CA PRO A 51 -11.11 -1.78 -4.46
C PRO A 51 -9.61 -2.09 -4.43
N LEU A 52 -9.06 -2.79 -5.44
CA LEU A 52 -7.70 -3.33 -5.38
C LEU A 52 -6.68 -2.37 -5.99
N GLY A 53 -5.60 -2.11 -5.26
CA GLY A 53 -4.52 -1.25 -5.70
C GLY A 53 -3.12 -1.79 -5.50
N VAL A 54 -2.18 -1.14 -6.16
CA VAL A 54 -0.74 -1.36 -5.96
C VAL A 54 -0.24 -0.44 -4.85
N ALA A 55 0.33 -1.03 -3.78
CA ALA A 55 0.88 -0.27 -2.67
C ALA A 55 2.18 0.46 -3.05
N ALA A 56 2.46 1.57 -2.37
CA ALA A 56 3.74 2.26 -2.44
C ALA A 56 4.93 1.32 -2.20
N GLY A 57 6.03 1.60 -2.88
CA GLY A 57 7.25 0.77 -2.87
C GLY A 57 7.44 -0.06 -4.14
N PHE A 58 6.38 -0.32 -4.91
CA PHE A 58 6.51 -0.96 -6.21
C PHE A 58 7.03 0.04 -7.26
N ASP A 59 6.33 1.12 -7.51
CA ASP A 59 6.78 2.21 -8.40
C ASP A 59 7.33 3.40 -7.61
N LYS A 60 8.59 3.32 -7.22
CA LYS A 60 9.22 4.30 -6.32
C LYS A 60 9.43 5.68 -6.92
N ASN A 61 9.41 5.79 -8.26
CA ASN A 61 9.77 7.00 -8.97
C ASN A 61 8.70 7.44 -9.97
N ALA A 62 7.47 6.90 -9.87
CA ALA A 62 6.38 7.14 -10.81
C ALA A 62 6.76 6.82 -12.27
N ALA A 63 7.51 5.73 -12.46
CA ALA A 63 8.03 5.35 -13.77
C ALA A 63 7.10 4.41 -14.55
N CYS A 64 6.27 3.61 -13.87
CA CYS A 64 5.52 2.53 -14.49
C CYS A 64 4.03 2.44 -14.07
N TYR A 65 3.50 3.42 -13.32
CA TYR A 65 2.13 3.38 -12.79
C TYR A 65 1.06 3.16 -13.86
N LYS A 66 1.19 3.76 -15.05
CA LYS A 66 0.28 3.50 -16.18
C LYS A 66 0.27 2.03 -16.59
N GLY A 67 1.44 1.41 -16.67
CA GLY A 67 1.56 -0.02 -16.97
C GLY A 67 0.99 -0.89 -15.85
N ALA A 68 1.14 -0.47 -14.60
CA ALA A 68 0.60 -1.18 -13.45
C ALA A 68 -0.94 -1.10 -13.41
N MET A 69 -1.55 0.06 -13.67
CA MET A 69 -3.01 0.22 -13.78
C MET A 69 -3.61 -0.72 -14.83
N ARG A 70 -2.94 -0.89 -15.97
CA ARG A 70 -3.37 -1.80 -17.05
C ARG A 70 -3.40 -3.28 -16.66
N LEU A 71 -2.82 -3.65 -15.53
CA LEU A 71 -2.94 -5.01 -14.97
C LEU A 71 -4.30 -5.28 -14.30
N GLY A 72 -5.21 -4.29 -14.28
CA GLY A 72 -6.54 -4.40 -13.69
C GLY A 72 -6.69 -3.81 -12.30
N PHE A 73 -5.68 -3.11 -11.79
CA PHE A 73 -5.78 -2.39 -10.51
C PHE A 73 -6.63 -1.12 -10.66
N GLY A 74 -7.51 -0.86 -9.70
CA GLY A 74 -8.32 0.35 -9.63
C GLY A 74 -7.52 1.58 -9.22
N HIS A 75 -6.39 1.38 -8.51
CA HIS A 75 -5.49 2.47 -8.14
C HIS A 75 -4.03 2.00 -8.03
N VAL A 76 -3.12 2.95 -8.15
CA VAL A 76 -1.68 2.73 -7.95
C VAL A 76 -1.14 3.85 -7.06
N GLU A 77 -0.44 3.48 -5.99
CA GLU A 77 0.27 4.41 -5.13
C GLU A 77 1.76 4.37 -5.48
N VAL A 78 2.27 5.49 -6.02
CA VAL A 78 3.69 5.64 -6.37
C VAL A 78 4.48 6.19 -5.18
N GLY A 79 5.76 5.88 -5.11
CA GLY A 79 6.66 6.32 -4.03
C GLY A 79 7.12 5.14 -3.16
N THR A 80 7.70 5.40 -1.98
CA THR A 80 7.83 6.69 -1.31
C THR A 80 8.83 7.59 -2.05
N ILE A 81 8.40 8.79 -2.34
CA ILE A 81 9.22 9.83 -2.98
C ILE A 81 9.76 10.76 -1.89
N THR A 82 11.06 11.04 -1.93
CA THR A 82 11.73 11.98 -1.05
C THR A 82 12.06 13.29 -1.79
N PRO A 83 12.18 14.44 -1.11
CA PRO A 83 12.55 15.70 -1.75
C PRO A 83 13.81 15.58 -2.61
N LEU A 84 14.89 15.06 -2.03
CA LEU A 84 16.16 14.85 -2.70
C LEU A 84 16.32 13.38 -3.11
N ALA A 85 17.08 13.15 -4.17
CA ALA A 85 17.50 11.81 -4.55
C ALA A 85 18.39 11.18 -3.47
N GLN A 86 18.15 9.89 -3.17
CA GLN A 86 18.98 9.14 -2.25
C GLN A 86 19.08 7.66 -2.66
N PRO A 87 20.25 7.01 -2.46
CA PRO A 87 20.48 5.64 -2.91
C PRO A 87 19.75 4.59 -2.07
N GLY A 88 19.31 4.96 -0.87
CA GLY A 88 18.82 4.03 0.15
C GLY A 88 19.95 3.25 0.84
N ASN A 89 19.61 2.16 1.49
CA ASN A 89 20.56 1.33 2.24
C ASN A 89 21.44 0.48 1.31
N PRO A 90 22.64 0.05 1.77
CA PRO A 90 23.54 -0.85 1.02
C PRO A 90 22.84 -2.16 0.60
N LYS A 91 23.28 -2.72 -0.52
CA LYS A 91 22.88 -4.04 -1.01
C LYS A 91 23.75 -5.14 -0.36
N PRO A 92 23.19 -6.38 -0.19
CA PRO A 92 21.83 -6.81 -0.50
C PRO A 92 20.80 -6.28 0.51
N ARG A 93 19.63 -5.90 0.01
CA ARG A 93 18.60 -5.23 0.81
C ARG A 93 17.16 -5.74 0.54
N VAL A 94 17.05 -6.82 -0.22
CA VAL A 94 15.77 -7.52 -0.51
C VAL A 94 16.02 -9.01 -0.46
N PHE A 95 15.20 -9.72 0.31
CA PHE A 95 15.32 -11.15 0.54
C PHE A 95 13.96 -11.78 0.31
N ARG A 96 13.92 -12.78 -0.59
CA ARG A 96 12.70 -13.52 -0.91
C ARG A 96 12.65 -14.78 -0.05
N LEU A 97 11.65 -14.87 0.81
CA LEU A 97 11.39 -16.04 1.64
C LEU A 97 10.41 -16.94 0.90
N ALA A 98 10.94 -17.80 0.04
CA ALA A 98 10.12 -18.61 -0.85
C ALA A 98 9.21 -19.60 -0.12
N GLN A 99 9.68 -20.17 0.99
CA GLN A 99 8.91 -21.13 1.80
C GLN A 99 7.74 -20.49 2.55
N ASP A 100 7.79 -19.16 2.72
CA ASP A 100 6.82 -18.40 3.51
C ASP A 100 5.95 -17.46 2.66
N ALA A 101 6.09 -17.51 1.32
CA ALA A 101 5.46 -16.55 0.41
C ALA A 101 5.64 -15.09 0.90
N ALA A 102 6.87 -14.75 1.28
CA ALA A 102 7.19 -13.51 1.97
C ALA A 102 8.43 -12.82 1.38
N VAL A 103 8.60 -11.55 1.76
CA VAL A 103 9.76 -10.75 1.40
C VAL A 103 10.22 -9.95 2.63
N ILE A 104 11.51 -9.96 2.91
CA ILE A 104 12.14 -9.00 3.83
C ILE A 104 12.85 -7.96 2.99
N ASN A 105 12.62 -6.67 3.32
CA ASN A 105 13.31 -5.57 2.65
C ASN A 105 13.84 -4.54 3.66
N ARG A 106 14.95 -3.90 3.27
CA ARG A 106 15.55 -2.77 3.97
C ARG A 106 16.00 -1.70 2.98
N TYR A 107 15.09 -1.28 2.11
CA TYR A 107 15.43 -0.32 1.04
C TYR A 107 15.91 1.03 1.54
N GLY A 108 15.32 1.59 2.62
CA GLY A 108 15.67 2.90 3.17
C GLY A 108 15.32 4.06 2.22
N PHE A 109 14.14 4.02 1.62
CA PHE A 109 13.61 5.04 0.71
C PHE A 109 14.56 5.39 -0.44
N ASN A 110 15.03 4.38 -1.20
CA ASN A 110 15.76 4.65 -2.43
C ASN A 110 14.85 5.37 -3.44
N SER A 111 15.16 6.63 -3.71
CA SER A 111 14.35 7.54 -4.53
C SER A 111 15.25 8.34 -5.46
N GLN A 112 14.74 8.67 -6.64
CA GLN A 112 15.39 9.61 -7.57
C GLN A 112 15.05 11.08 -7.25
N GLY A 113 14.29 11.30 -6.18
CA GLY A 113 13.85 12.61 -5.73
C GLY A 113 12.56 13.10 -6.41
N MET A 114 11.95 14.12 -5.81
CA MET A 114 10.66 14.66 -6.26
C MET A 114 10.71 15.24 -7.67
N GLN A 115 11.83 15.82 -8.09
CA GLN A 115 11.98 16.41 -9.43
C GLN A 115 11.88 15.35 -10.54
N ALA A 116 12.56 14.20 -10.34
CA ALA A 116 12.52 13.08 -11.28
C ALA A 116 11.12 12.45 -11.32
N ALA A 117 10.48 12.29 -10.15
CA ALA A 117 9.12 11.77 -10.06
C ALA A 117 8.12 12.71 -10.76
N ALA A 118 8.18 14.01 -10.52
CA ALA A 118 7.34 15.01 -11.19
C ALA A 118 7.51 14.99 -12.72
N ALA A 119 8.75 14.86 -13.19
CA ALA A 119 9.03 14.74 -14.63
C ALA A 119 8.39 13.47 -15.24
N ASN A 120 8.40 12.35 -14.52
CA ASN A 120 7.73 11.13 -14.96
C ASN A 120 6.20 11.28 -14.95
N LEU A 121 5.63 11.86 -13.90
CA LEU A 121 4.19 12.14 -13.78
C LEU A 121 3.68 13.08 -14.87
N ALA A 122 4.44 14.12 -15.21
CA ALA A 122 4.07 15.09 -16.24
C ALA A 122 4.03 14.49 -17.65
N ARG A 123 4.80 13.42 -17.93
CA ARG A 123 4.86 12.76 -19.23
C ARG A 123 3.63 11.94 -19.57
N VAL A 124 2.92 11.44 -18.56
CA VAL A 124 1.84 10.48 -18.73
C VAL A 124 0.55 11.08 -18.19
N ARG A 125 -0.33 11.52 -19.06
CA ARG A 125 -1.63 12.12 -18.72
C ARG A 125 -2.82 11.27 -19.16
N ASP A 126 -2.57 10.27 -20.00
CA ASP A 126 -3.59 9.38 -20.55
C ASP A 126 -3.49 8.02 -19.84
N TYR A 127 -4.23 7.87 -18.75
CA TYR A 127 -4.41 6.62 -18.00
C TYR A 127 -5.81 6.60 -17.39
N THR A 128 -6.29 5.39 -17.12
CA THR A 128 -7.52 5.13 -16.34
C THR A 128 -7.15 4.65 -14.96
N GLY A 129 -7.97 4.92 -13.95
CA GLY A 129 -7.73 4.57 -12.56
C GLY A 129 -7.22 5.76 -11.74
N VAL A 130 -7.04 5.54 -10.45
CA VAL A 130 -6.69 6.55 -9.44
C VAL A 130 -5.21 6.48 -9.11
N LEU A 131 -4.55 7.64 -9.05
CA LEU A 131 -3.13 7.76 -8.75
C LEU A 131 -2.90 8.39 -7.37
N GLY A 132 -2.31 7.63 -6.45
CA GLY A 132 -1.80 8.14 -5.18
C GLY A 132 -0.31 8.47 -5.25
N VAL A 133 0.09 9.52 -4.56
CA VAL A 133 1.52 9.84 -4.35
C VAL A 133 1.88 9.71 -2.88
N ASN A 134 2.81 8.83 -2.59
CA ASN A 134 3.35 8.56 -1.27
C ASN A 134 4.66 9.33 -1.08
N VAL A 135 4.73 10.16 -0.04
CA VAL A 135 5.89 11.00 0.27
C VAL A 135 6.51 10.64 1.61
N GLY A 136 7.78 10.94 1.74
CA GLY A 136 8.55 10.72 2.97
C GLY A 136 9.79 11.59 3.04
N ALA A 137 10.32 11.75 4.26
CA ALA A 137 11.52 12.54 4.50
C ALA A 137 12.79 11.84 3.97
N ASN A 138 13.79 12.63 3.61
CA ASN A 138 15.12 12.13 3.34
C ASN A 138 15.76 11.56 4.64
N LYS A 139 16.58 10.51 4.47
CA LYS A 139 17.21 9.82 5.62
C LYS A 139 18.13 10.74 6.45
N THR A 140 18.74 11.71 5.80
CA THR A 140 19.68 12.67 6.42
C THR A 140 19.07 14.02 6.70
N SER A 141 17.74 14.14 6.60
CA SER A 141 17.03 15.39 6.87
C SER A 141 17.19 15.80 8.33
N GLN A 142 17.45 17.10 8.55
CA GLN A 142 17.42 17.72 9.87
C GLN A 142 16.02 18.25 10.22
N GLU A 143 15.21 18.48 9.20
CA GLU A 143 13.85 19.01 9.28
C GLU A 143 12.87 18.09 8.56
N PRO A 144 12.59 16.88 9.11
CA PRO A 144 11.73 15.90 8.41
C PRO A 144 10.36 16.45 8.04
N THR A 145 9.73 17.24 8.89
CA THR A 145 8.41 17.84 8.65
C THR A 145 8.42 18.75 7.41
N GLU A 146 9.48 19.54 7.25
CA GLU A 146 9.69 20.39 6.08
C GLU A 146 9.84 19.58 4.78
N ASP A 147 10.51 18.44 4.84
CA ASP A 147 10.63 17.53 3.71
C ASP A 147 9.25 17.09 3.17
N TYR A 148 8.30 16.81 4.08
CA TYR A 148 6.93 16.45 3.67
C TYR A 148 6.22 17.65 3.03
N ARG A 149 6.32 18.86 3.62
CA ARG A 149 5.71 20.08 3.04
C ARG A 149 6.19 20.30 1.61
N ILE A 150 7.51 20.30 1.40
CA ILE A 150 8.13 20.54 0.10
C ILE A 150 7.72 19.44 -0.92
N ALA A 151 7.74 18.16 -0.52
CA ALA A 151 7.37 17.06 -1.40
C ALA A 151 5.88 17.15 -1.79
N VAL A 152 4.99 17.46 -0.85
CA VAL A 152 3.56 17.65 -1.11
C VAL A 152 3.34 18.85 -2.03
N ALA A 153 3.96 20.00 -1.77
CA ALA A 153 3.85 21.20 -2.60
C ALA A 153 4.24 20.93 -4.06
N HIS A 154 5.25 20.06 -4.26
CA HIS A 154 5.73 19.76 -5.60
C HIS A 154 4.89 18.72 -6.33
N LEU A 155 4.33 17.73 -5.63
CA LEU A 155 3.76 16.52 -6.22
C LEU A 155 2.22 16.46 -6.19
N ALA A 156 1.53 17.14 -5.27
CA ALA A 156 0.08 17.02 -5.07
C ALA A 156 -0.74 17.34 -6.33
N ARG A 157 -0.25 18.23 -7.20
CA ARG A 157 -0.92 18.59 -8.47
C ARG A 157 -1.04 17.43 -9.47
N PHE A 158 -0.21 16.39 -9.32
CA PHE A 158 -0.18 15.23 -10.21
C PHE A 158 -0.97 14.05 -9.68
N ALA A 159 -1.44 14.11 -8.43
CA ALA A 159 -2.08 13.01 -7.73
C ALA A 159 -3.57 13.24 -7.53
N ASP A 160 -4.32 12.15 -7.41
CA ASP A 160 -5.71 12.15 -6.96
C ASP A 160 -5.78 12.16 -5.43
N TYR A 161 -4.80 11.55 -4.74
CA TYR A 161 -4.61 11.62 -3.28
C TYR A 161 -3.13 11.62 -2.89
N VAL A 162 -2.84 12.09 -1.69
CA VAL A 162 -1.49 12.14 -1.12
C VAL A 162 -1.41 11.25 0.11
N THR A 163 -0.32 10.49 0.25
CA THR A 163 -0.04 9.67 1.43
C THR A 163 1.24 10.12 2.14
N LEU A 164 1.16 10.38 3.43
CA LEU A 164 2.31 10.60 4.30
C LEU A 164 2.80 9.26 4.85
N ASN A 165 4.04 8.89 4.56
CA ASN A 165 4.63 7.64 5.02
C ASN A 165 5.54 7.86 6.23
N VAL A 166 5.00 7.68 7.42
CA VAL A 166 5.70 7.84 8.71
C VAL A 166 6.13 6.52 9.33
N SER A 167 6.01 5.42 8.60
CA SER A 167 6.00 4.07 9.19
C SER A 167 7.13 3.16 8.73
N SER A 168 8.08 3.63 7.90
CA SER A 168 9.18 2.78 7.42
C SER A 168 10.08 2.34 8.57
N PRO A 169 10.30 1.02 8.76
CA PRO A 169 11.23 0.53 9.77
C PRO A 169 12.70 0.68 9.34
N ASN A 170 12.94 1.11 8.10
CA ASN A 170 14.24 1.12 7.46
C ASN A 170 14.88 2.52 7.41
N THR A 171 14.21 3.53 8.01
CA THR A 171 14.65 4.91 8.12
C THR A 171 14.66 5.27 9.61
N PRO A 172 15.84 5.47 10.23
CA PRO A 172 15.94 5.83 11.64
C PRO A 172 15.12 7.07 11.99
N GLY A 173 14.46 7.08 13.15
CA GLY A 173 13.68 8.21 13.65
C GLY A 173 12.34 8.45 12.93
N LEU A 174 12.06 7.80 11.80
CA LEU A 174 10.83 8.07 11.05
C LEU A 174 9.56 7.66 11.82
N ARG A 175 9.62 6.57 12.59
CA ARG A 175 8.49 6.12 13.41
C ARG A 175 8.20 7.05 14.58
N ASP A 176 9.16 7.88 15.00
CA ASP A 176 8.97 8.87 16.05
C ASP A 176 8.01 9.99 15.59
N LEU A 177 7.85 10.18 14.27
CA LEU A 177 6.85 11.08 13.69
C LEU A 177 5.40 10.64 13.94
N GLN A 178 5.18 9.44 14.43
CA GLN A 178 3.85 8.95 14.83
C GLN A 178 3.46 9.39 16.25
N THR A 179 4.34 10.06 17.00
CA THR A 179 3.99 10.67 18.29
C THR A 179 3.04 11.85 18.10
N GLN A 180 2.23 12.14 19.12
CA GLN A 180 1.17 13.16 19.04
C GLN A 180 1.65 14.53 18.54
N ALA A 181 2.74 15.04 19.11
CA ALA A 181 3.24 16.38 18.77
C ALA A 181 3.78 16.45 17.32
N HIS A 182 4.53 15.44 16.90
CA HIS A 182 5.10 15.39 15.57
C HIS A 182 4.04 15.13 14.49
N LEU A 183 3.05 14.29 14.80
CA LEU A 183 1.98 14.00 13.83
C LEU A 183 1.13 15.23 13.51
N ALA A 184 0.79 16.03 14.51
CA ALA A 184 0.03 17.27 14.30
C ALA A 184 0.80 18.24 13.38
N SER A 185 2.08 18.51 13.68
CA SER A 185 2.93 19.37 12.85
C SER A 185 3.09 18.84 11.43
N LEU A 186 3.20 17.52 11.26
CA LEU A 186 3.33 16.87 9.96
C LEU A 186 2.07 17.04 9.10
N LEU A 187 0.88 16.87 9.71
CA LEU A 187 -0.39 17.02 9.02
C LEU A 187 -0.63 18.49 8.60
N GLU A 188 -0.22 19.44 9.44
CA GLU A 188 -0.26 20.86 9.10
C GLU A 188 0.67 21.20 7.95
N ALA A 189 1.93 20.77 8.01
CA ALA A 189 2.92 20.95 6.94
C ALA A 189 2.45 20.36 5.59
N ALA A 190 1.79 19.21 5.60
CA ALA A 190 1.21 18.64 4.39
C ALA A 190 0.10 19.51 3.79
N ARG A 191 -0.74 20.12 4.62
CA ARG A 191 -1.79 21.06 4.16
C ARG A 191 -1.21 22.34 3.60
N GLU A 192 -0.21 22.91 4.27
CA GLU A 192 0.54 24.06 3.75
C GLU A 192 1.12 23.74 2.38
N GLY A 193 1.75 22.56 2.20
CA GLY A 193 2.26 22.11 0.91
C GLY A 193 1.18 22.00 -0.16
N MET A 194 -0.04 21.55 0.18
CA MET A 194 -1.17 21.51 -0.76
C MET A 194 -1.64 22.93 -1.13
N GLN A 195 -1.69 23.85 -0.18
CA GLN A 195 -2.04 25.26 -0.42
C GLN A 195 -1.02 25.90 -1.36
N GLU A 196 0.28 25.69 -1.15
CA GLU A 196 1.35 26.16 -2.04
C GLU A 196 1.23 25.57 -3.45
N ALA A 197 0.83 24.29 -3.57
CA ALA A 197 0.56 23.67 -4.86
C ALA A 197 -0.68 24.22 -5.56
N GLY A 198 -1.53 24.98 -4.86
CA GLY A 198 -2.82 25.47 -5.35
C GLY A 198 -3.86 24.38 -5.59
N VAL A 199 -3.77 23.26 -4.88
CA VAL A 199 -4.70 22.12 -4.97
C VAL A 199 -5.04 21.56 -3.60
N LEU A 200 -6.26 21.04 -3.46
CA LEU A 200 -6.63 20.24 -2.30
C LEU A 200 -6.81 18.79 -2.77
N ARG A 201 -6.16 17.88 -2.09
CA ARG A 201 -6.25 16.44 -2.34
C ARG A 201 -6.57 15.69 -1.07
N PRO A 202 -7.31 14.61 -1.12
CA PRO A 202 -7.45 13.71 0.01
C PRO A 202 -6.09 13.32 0.58
N LEU A 203 -5.98 13.36 1.90
CA LEU A 203 -4.77 13.10 2.65
C LEU A 203 -4.88 11.79 3.41
N PHE A 204 -3.92 10.89 3.18
CA PHE A 204 -3.84 9.61 3.86
C PHE A 204 -2.57 9.51 4.71
N LEU A 205 -2.67 8.81 5.83
CA LEU A 205 -1.54 8.50 6.70
C LEU A 205 -1.23 7.00 6.67
N LYS A 206 0.00 6.61 6.32
CA LYS A 206 0.42 5.20 6.32
C LYS A 206 1.18 4.86 7.59
N ILE A 207 0.65 3.90 8.37
CA ILE A 207 1.14 3.54 9.69
C ILE A 207 1.85 2.18 9.72
N ALA A 208 2.64 1.94 10.78
CA ALA A 208 3.30 0.67 11.06
C ALA A 208 2.32 -0.34 11.66
N PRO A 209 2.57 -1.66 11.50
CA PRO A 209 1.77 -2.69 12.17
C PRO A 209 2.21 -2.93 13.62
N ASP A 210 3.43 -2.52 14.00
CA ASP A 210 4.06 -2.82 15.29
C ASP A 210 3.76 -1.71 16.34
N LEU A 211 2.51 -1.21 16.35
CA LEU A 211 2.06 -0.16 17.27
C LEU A 211 1.36 -0.76 18.49
N GLU A 212 1.67 -0.22 19.65
CA GLU A 212 0.93 -0.52 20.88
C GLU A 212 -0.49 0.08 20.82
N GLN A 213 -1.40 -0.42 21.64
CA GLN A 213 -2.80 0.01 21.62
C GLN A 213 -2.94 1.52 21.84
N ALA A 214 -2.22 2.07 22.83
CA ALA A 214 -2.29 3.50 23.17
C ALA A 214 -1.80 4.39 22.01
N ASP A 215 -0.75 3.98 21.31
CA ASP A 215 -0.23 4.73 20.16
C ASP A 215 -1.24 4.72 19.01
N LEU A 216 -1.89 3.56 18.78
CA LEU A 216 -2.89 3.43 17.73
C LEU A 216 -4.12 4.31 18.02
N GLU A 217 -4.61 4.34 19.26
CA GLU A 217 -5.70 5.21 19.70
C GLU A 217 -5.36 6.68 19.45
N LEU A 218 -4.16 7.10 19.87
CA LEU A 218 -3.67 8.45 19.68
C LEU A 218 -3.61 8.84 18.18
N ILE A 219 -3.05 7.96 17.33
CA ILE A 219 -2.95 8.21 15.89
C ILE A 219 -4.34 8.36 15.27
N VAL A 220 -5.27 7.46 15.60
CA VAL A 220 -6.63 7.51 15.05
C VAL A 220 -7.34 8.79 15.49
N ASP A 221 -7.26 9.15 16.75
CA ASP A 221 -7.87 10.38 17.27
C ASP A 221 -7.28 11.64 16.63
N GLN A 222 -5.98 11.67 16.44
CA GLN A 222 -5.29 12.76 15.72
C GLN A 222 -5.75 12.86 14.26
N CYS A 223 -5.78 11.73 13.55
CA CYS A 223 -6.23 11.69 12.17
C CYS A 223 -7.67 12.20 12.02
N VAL A 224 -8.58 11.74 12.89
CA VAL A 224 -9.97 12.15 12.88
C VAL A 224 -10.11 13.63 13.22
N SER A 225 -9.43 14.12 14.28
CA SER A 225 -9.49 15.50 14.73
C SER A 225 -8.91 16.47 13.70
N ALA A 226 -7.86 16.04 13.01
CA ALA A 226 -7.23 16.80 11.96
C ALA A 226 -7.94 16.65 10.60
N GLY A 227 -9.02 15.85 10.47
CA GLY A 227 -9.72 15.65 9.20
C GLY A 227 -8.84 14.98 8.14
N VAL A 228 -8.06 13.98 8.52
CA VAL A 228 -7.34 13.09 7.59
C VAL A 228 -8.37 12.17 6.92
N ASP A 229 -8.33 12.08 5.61
CA ASP A 229 -9.35 11.38 4.82
C ASP A 229 -9.26 9.87 4.95
N GLY A 230 -8.07 9.33 5.29
CA GLY A 230 -7.94 7.90 5.53
C GLY A 230 -6.61 7.46 6.15
N ILE A 231 -6.62 6.25 6.70
CA ILE A 231 -5.45 5.58 7.28
C ILE A 231 -5.12 4.36 6.42
N ILE A 232 -3.84 4.20 6.06
CA ILE A 232 -3.34 3.02 5.34
C ILE A 232 -2.70 2.05 6.33
N ALA A 233 -3.36 0.92 6.55
CA ALA A 233 -2.96 -0.11 7.48
C ALA A 233 -2.62 -1.42 6.72
N THR A 234 -1.33 -1.79 6.60
CA THR A 234 -0.16 -1.26 7.28
C THR A 234 1.08 -1.25 6.36
N ASN A 235 2.18 -0.68 6.87
CA ASN A 235 3.52 -0.92 6.32
C ASN A 235 4.00 -2.33 6.71
N THR A 236 5.27 -2.63 6.46
CA THR A 236 5.92 -3.90 6.82
C THR A 236 6.24 -3.97 8.32
N THR A 237 6.30 -5.20 8.87
CA THR A 237 6.61 -5.44 10.30
C THR A 237 8.07 -5.74 10.55
N ILE A 238 8.56 -5.36 11.73
CA ILE A 238 9.85 -5.82 12.25
C ILE A 238 9.74 -7.16 13.01
N SER A 239 8.52 -7.58 13.33
CA SER A 239 8.27 -8.85 14.00
C SER A 239 8.63 -10.04 13.12
N ARG A 240 9.02 -11.13 13.75
CA ARG A 240 9.37 -12.40 13.11
C ARG A 240 8.54 -13.52 13.74
N PRO A 241 7.43 -13.93 13.11
CA PRO A 241 6.66 -15.07 13.58
C PRO A 241 7.51 -16.35 13.62
N ASP A 242 7.35 -17.17 14.65
CA ASP A 242 8.04 -18.47 14.79
C ASP A 242 7.68 -19.45 13.67
N SER A 243 6.61 -19.20 12.93
CA SER A 243 6.17 -20.01 11.80
C SER A 243 7.04 -19.83 10.55
N LEU A 244 7.96 -18.87 10.51
CA LEU A 244 8.86 -18.67 9.37
C LEU A 244 9.84 -19.83 9.23
N ARG A 245 9.98 -20.33 8.00
CA ARG A 245 10.77 -21.52 7.68
C ARG A 245 11.97 -21.25 6.80
N ASP A 246 11.96 -20.12 6.09
CA ASP A 246 13.06 -19.80 5.18
C ASP A 246 14.32 -19.40 5.96
N TRP A 247 15.48 -19.87 5.51
CA TRP A 247 16.78 -19.61 6.15
C TRP A 247 17.14 -18.12 6.21
N GLN A 248 16.54 -17.28 5.38
CA GLN A 248 16.71 -15.83 5.38
C GLN A 248 15.78 -15.12 6.38
N ALA A 249 14.96 -15.82 7.14
CA ALA A 249 13.98 -15.22 8.06
C ALA A 249 14.61 -14.31 9.13
N SER A 250 15.89 -14.55 9.49
CA SER A 250 16.65 -13.74 10.46
C SER A 250 17.19 -12.43 9.89
N GLN A 251 17.03 -12.15 8.59
CA GLN A 251 17.52 -10.90 8.00
C GLN A 251 16.82 -9.69 8.61
N ASN A 252 17.58 -8.62 8.85
CA ASN A 252 17.05 -7.33 9.29
C ASN A 252 16.25 -6.66 8.17
N GLY A 253 15.18 -5.93 8.54
CA GLY A 253 14.31 -5.21 7.63
C GLY A 253 12.84 -5.46 7.88
N GLY A 254 11.97 -4.86 7.09
CA GLY A 254 10.53 -5.05 7.16
C GLY A 254 10.09 -6.34 6.47
N LEU A 255 9.35 -7.19 7.18
CA LEU A 255 8.72 -8.41 6.66
C LEU A 255 7.36 -8.08 6.05
N SER A 256 7.11 -8.60 4.85
CA SER A 256 5.85 -8.49 4.11
C SER A 256 5.45 -9.83 3.48
N GLY A 257 4.28 -9.92 2.89
CA GLY A 257 3.73 -11.16 2.32
C GLY A 257 2.83 -11.89 3.31
N GLN A 258 2.60 -13.19 3.09
CA GLN A 258 1.61 -13.97 3.84
C GLN A 258 1.73 -13.90 5.36
N PRO A 259 2.92 -13.92 5.97
CA PRO A 259 3.06 -13.85 7.43
C PRO A 259 2.54 -12.55 8.06
N LEU A 260 2.42 -11.47 7.27
CA LEU A 260 1.90 -10.19 7.75
C LEU A 260 0.37 -10.12 7.75
N PHE A 261 -0.33 -11.05 7.09
CA PHE A 261 -1.78 -10.93 6.82
C PHE A 261 -2.63 -10.80 8.09
N ALA A 262 -2.49 -11.71 9.04
CA ALA A 262 -3.28 -11.70 10.26
C ALA A 262 -3.01 -10.46 11.10
N MET A 263 -1.75 -10.10 11.34
CA MET A 263 -1.35 -8.92 12.09
C MET A 263 -1.88 -7.63 11.47
N ALA A 264 -1.72 -7.47 10.14
CA ALA A 264 -2.21 -6.28 9.45
C ALA A 264 -3.74 -6.21 9.40
N THR A 265 -4.45 -7.34 9.46
CA THR A 265 -5.91 -7.39 9.52
C THR A 265 -6.42 -7.05 10.92
N ASP A 266 -5.72 -7.48 11.98
CA ASP A 266 -6.02 -7.09 13.36
C ASP A 266 -5.86 -5.58 13.57
N VAL A 267 -4.72 -5.01 13.17
CA VAL A 267 -4.50 -3.56 13.27
C VAL A 267 -5.58 -2.78 12.51
N LEU A 268 -5.96 -3.26 11.31
CA LEU A 268 -7.03 -2.64 10.52
C LEU A 268 -8.38 -2.67 11.27
N ALA A 269 -8.75 -3.83 11.85
CA ALA A 269 -9.99 -3.97 12.62
C ALA A 269 -10.03 -2.99 13.81
N ARG A 270 -8.91 -2.85 14.53
CA ARG A 270 -8.78 -1.90 15.64
C ARG A 270 -8.95 -0.45 15.16
N ILE A 271 -8.36 -0.06 14.02
CA ILE A 271 -8.56 1.26 13.43
C ILE A 271 -10.03 1.49 13.07
N ALA A 272 -10.70 0.51 12.47
CA ALA A 272 -12.12 0.60 12.13
C ALA A 272 -13.00 0.82 13.36
N GLN A 273 -12.74 0.10 14.45
CA GLN A 273 -13.44 0.24 15.72
C GLN A 273 -13.19 1.63 16.37
N LEU A 274 -11.96 2.10 16.38
CA LEU A 274 -11.58 3.41 16.94
C LEU A 274 -12.12 4.56 16.08
N GLY A 275 -11.97 4.47 14.78
CA GLY A 275 -12.38 5.49 13.82
C GLY A 275 -13.90 5.63 13.69
N LYS A 276 -14.67 4.56 13.94
CA LYS A 276 -16.15 4.56 13.90
C LYS A 276 -16.71 5.16 12.61
N GLY A 277 -16.07 4.88 11.47
CA GLY A 277 -16.46 5.40 10.16
C GLY A 277 -16.12 6.87 9.89
N ARG A 278 -15.42 7.55 10.81
CA ARG A 278 -15.03 8.97 10.66
C ARG A 278 -13.80 9.19 9.78
N THR A 279 -13.10 8.14 9.41
CA THR A 279 -11.94 8.17 8.50
C THR A 279 -11.99 6.94 7.60
N GLY A 280 -11.52 7.06 6.36
CA GLY A 280 -11.40 5.94 5.44
C GLY A 280 -10.27 4.99 5.82
N ILE A 281 -10.32 3.76 5.32
CA ILE A 281 -9.29 2.77 5.62
C ILE A 281 -8.86 2.03 4.36
N ILE A 282 -7.55 2.03 4.10
CA ILE A 282 -6.94 1.20 3.04
C ILE A 282 -6.18 0.05 3.69
N GLY A 283 -6.64 -1.17 3.47
CA GLY A 283 -6.04 -2.37 4.03
C GLY A 283 -4.83 -2.86 3.23
N VAL A 284 -3.66 -2.99 3.85
CA VAL A 284 -2.42 -3.47 3.21
C VAL A 284 -1.79 -4.55 4.07
N GLY A 285 -1.12 -5.51 3.42
CA GLY A 285 -0.35 -6.57 4.09
C GLY A 285 -0.94 -7.95 3.90
N GLY A 286 -0.17 -8.83 3.26
CA GLY A 286 -0.43 -10.25 3.12
C GLY A 286 -1.52 -10.65 2.12
N VAL A 287 -2.03 -9.76 1.30
CA VAL A 287 -3.09 -10.07 0.34
C VAL A 287 -2.52 -10.73 -0.92
N ALA A 288 -2.97 -11.95 -1.21
CA ALA A 288 -2.63 -12.73 -2.41
C ALA A 288 -3.85 -13.48 -2.98
N HIS A 289 -4.99 -13.48 -2.30
CA HIS A 289 -6.23 -14.13 -2.69
C HIS A 289 -7.42 -13.21 -2.48
N GLY A 290 -8.52 -13.44 -3.22
CA GLY A 290 -9.74 -12.67 -3.07
C GLY A 290 -10.35 -12.76 -1.67
N TRP A 291 -10.29 -13.95 -1.04
CA TRP A 291 -10.77 -14.12 0.34
C TRP A 291 -9.99 -13.26 1.35
N GLN A 292 -8.70 -12.99 1.12
CA GLN A 292 -7.92 -12.12 2.00
C GLN A 292 -8.30 -10.65 1.81
N ALA A 293 -8.54 -10.23 0.57
CA ALA A 293 -9.10 -8.91 0.30
C ALA A 293 -10.48 -8.76 0.94
N TYR A 294 -11.32 -9.80 0.82
CA TYR A 294 -12.65 -9.82 1.41
C TYR A 294 -12.61 -9.73 2.94
N ALA A 295 -11.76 -10.50 3.60
CA ALA A 295 -11.58 -10.42 5.05
C ALA A 295 -11.22 -9.00 5.53
N LYS A 296 -10.35 -8.28 4.80
CA LYS A 296 -10.02 -6.89 5.12
C LYS A 296 -11.22 -5.94 4.95
N ILE A 297 -12.07 -6.18 3.96
CA ILE A 297 -13.31 -5.40 3.77
C ILE A 297 -14.30 -5.71 4.89
N LEU A 298 -14.46 -6.97 5.26
CA LEU A 298 -15.35 -7.40 6.34
C LEU A 298 -15.01 -6.75 7.69
N VAL A 299 -13.74 -6.50 7.97
CA VAL A 299 -13.33 -5.81 9.21
C VAL A 299 -13.31 -4.29 9.09
N GLY A 300 -13.57 -3.71 7.90
CA GLY A 300 -13.79 -2.27 7.74
C GLY A 300 -12.92 -1.54 6.72
N ALA A 301 -12.14 -2.23 5.88
CA ALA A 301 -11.42 -1.58 4.79
C ALA A 301 -12.37 -1.08 3.70
N ASP A 302 -12.13 0.12 3.18
CA ASP A 302 -12.75 0.64 1.96
C ASP A 302 -12.04 0.13 0.72
N LEU A 303 -10.72 0.16 0.75
CA LEU A 303 -9.84 -0.27 -0.33
C LEU A 303 -8.79 -1.25 0.19
N VAL A 304 -8.18 -1.99 -0.72
CA VAL A 304 -7.13 -2.97 -0.41
C VAL A 304 -5.94 -2.75 -1.33
N GLN A 305 -4.73 -2.75 -0.78
CA GLN A 305 -3.51 -2.66 -1.57
C GLN A 305 -2.64 -3.89 -1.39
N LEU A 306 -1.84 -4.20 -2.42
CA LEU A 306 -0.84 -5.26 -2.38
C LEU A 306 0.47 -4.83 -3.06
N TYR A 307 1.57 -5.48 -2.69
CA TYR A 307 2.84 -5.38 -3.39
C TYR A 307 3.52 -6.76 -3.49
N SER A 308 3.71 -7.46 -2.37
CA SER A 308 4.51 -8.70 -2.33
C SER A 308 3.93 -9.77 -3.25
N SER A 309 2.62 -9.94 -3.31
CA SER A 309 1.97 -10.91 -4.20
C SER A 309 2.12 -10.53 -5.68
N LEU A 310 2.08 -9.24 -6.05
CA LEU A 310 2.41 -8.84 -7.43
C LEU A 310 3.84 -9.25 -7.81
N ALA A 311 4.79 -9.10 -6.89
CA ALA A 311 6.19 -9.47 -7.11
C ALA A 311 6.43 -11.00 -7.11
N LEU A 312 5.64 -11.77 -6.34
CA LEU A 312 5.79 -13.22 -6.18
C LEU A 312 4.93 -14.00 -7.18
N ASP A 313 3.69 -13.60 -7.43
CA ASP A 313 2.69 -14.35 -8.20
C ASP A 313 2.53 -13.80 -9.63
N GLY A 314 3.00 -12.57 -9.85
CA GLY A 314 3.11 -11.97 -11.18
C GLY A 314 1.90 -11.14 -11.61
N PRO A 315 1.87 -10.69 -12.88
CA PRO A 315 1.03 -9.60 -13.32
C PRO A 315 -0.46 -9.94 -13.51
N LEU A 316 -0.89 -11.17 -13.27
CA LEU A 316 -2.29 -11.58 -13.33
C LEU A 316 -2.98 -11.59 -11.98
N ILE A 317 -2.26 -11.25 -10.89
CA ILE A 317 -2.76 -11.36 -9.52
C ILE A 317 -4.01 -10.49 -9.27
N ALA A 318 -4.05 -9.28 -9.86
CA ALA A 318 -5.22 -8.41 -9.71
C ALA A 318 -6.49 -9.05 -10.26
N SER A 319 -6.44 -9.60 -11.47
CA SER A 319 -7.59 -10.29 -12.08
C SER A 319 -8.03 -11.49 -11.25
N GLN A 320 -7.09 -12.29 -10.74
CA GLN A 320 -7.41 -13.46 -9.92
C GLN A 320 -8.15 -13.05 -8.63
N ILE A 321 -7.62 -12.06 -7.91
CA ILE A 321 -8.22 -11.54 -6.66
C ILE A 321 -9.60 -10.95 -6.93
N LEU A 322 -9.76 -10.14 -7.97
CA LEU A 322 -11.03 -9.46 -8.26
C LEU A 322 -12.13 -10.43 -8.69
N HIS A 323 -11.81 -11.45 -9.48
CA HIS A 323 -12.80 -12.48 -9.83
C HIS A 323 -13.21 -13.31 -8.61
N GLU A 324 -12.25 -13.73 -7.78
CA GLU A 324 -12.56 -14.44 -6.53
C GLU A 324 -13.42 -13.56 -5.60
N LEU A 325 -13.07 -12.28 -5.45
CA LEU A 325 -13.83 -11.33 -4.63
C LEU A 325 -15.29 -11.18 -5.13
N ALA A 326 -15.48 -11.07 -6.44
CA ALA A 326 -16.83 -11.00 -7.02
C ALA A 326 -17.66 -12.26 -6.73
N ILE A 327 -17.04 -13.44 -6.80
CA ILE A 327 -17.69 -14.71 -6.44
C ILE A 327 -18.07 -14.74 -4.95
N LEU A 328 -17.20 -14.26 -4.06
CA LEU A 328 -17.47 -14.22 -2.61
C LEU A 328 -18.66 -13.31 -2.28
N LEU A 329 -18.73 -12.12 -2.88
CA LEU A 329 -19.88 -11.22 -2.74
C LEU A 329 -21.19 -11.88 -3.20
N GLN A 330 -21.14 -12.58 -4.33
CA GLN A 330 -22.31 -13.29 -4.85
C GLN A 330 -22.77 -14.42 -3.91
N LYS A 331 -21.83 -15.16 -3.29
CA LYS A 331 -22.14 -16.21 -2.31
C LYS A 331 -22.79 -15.67 -1.05
N ASP A 332 -22.36 -14.50 -0.58
CA ASP A 332 -22.99 -13.82 0.56
C ASP A 332 -24.30 -13.08 0.19
N GLY A 333 -24.72 -13.14 -1.09
CA GLY A 333 -25.98 -12.58 -1.57
C GLY A 333 -25.99 -11.05 -1.59
N VAL A 334 -24.83 -10.39 -1.58
CA VAL A 334 -24.71 -8.94 -1.58
C VAL A 334 -24.31 -8.40 -2.97
N ARG A 335 -24.66 -7.15 -3.23
CA ARG A 335 -24.43 -6.51 -4.53
C ARG A 335 -23.22 -5.60 -4.55
N THR A 336 -22.87 -5.04 -3.41
CA THR A 336 -21.83 -4.02 -3.30
C THR A 336 -20.88 -4.31 -2.15
N LEU A 337 -19.65 -3.87 -2.28
CA LEU A 337 -18.64 -3.96 -1.22
C LEU A 337 -19.03 -3.13 0.01
N ALA A 338 -19.76 -2.02 -0.20
CA ALA A 338 -20.21 -1.14 0.88
C ALA A 338 -21.14 -1.87 1.87
N GLU A 339 -21.95 -2.83 1.40
CA GLU A 339 -22.81 -3.65 2.26
C GLU A 339 -22.01 -4.55 3.21
N MET A 340 -20.81 -4.96 2.80
CA MET A 340 -19.96 -5.86 3.59
C MET A 340 -18.88 -5.15 4.39
N ARG A 341 -18.65 -3.87 4.15
CA ARG A 341 -17.64 -3.09 4.88
C ARG A 341 -17.97 -3.05 6.38
N GLY A 342 -17.10 -3.66 7.18
CA GLY A 342 -17.25 -3.71 8.64
C GLY A 342 -18.37 -4.64 9.14
N ALA A 343 -18.90 -5.52 8.28
CA ALA A 343 -19.99 -6.44 8.63
C ALA A 343 -19.54 -7.50 9.67
N ILE A 344 -18.26 -7.82 9.73
CA ILE A 344 -17.67 -8.73 10.70
C ILE A 344 -16.46 -8.04 11.36
N PRO A 345 -16.66 -7.26 12.43
CA PRO A 345 -15.59 -6.46 13.05
C PRO A 345 -14.48 -7.28 13.73
N ASP A 346 -14.76 -8.52 14.10
CA ASP A 346 -13.77 -9.43 14.67
C ASP A 346 -12.89 -10.01 13.55
N PRO A 347 -11.55 -9.83 13.62
CA PRO A 347 -10.65 -10.21 12.54
C PRO A 347 -10.56 -11.73 12.34
N GLU A 348 -10.62 -12.55 13.39
CA GLU A 348 -10.56 -14.01 13.27
C GLU A 348 -11.85 -14.55 12.64
N ALA A 349 -13.00 -14.03 13.06
CA ALA A 349 -14.29 -14.38 12.47
C ALA A 349 -14.36 -13.98 10.99
N ALA A 350 -13.91 -12.78 10.62
CA ALA A 350 -13.87 -12.30 9.24
C ALA A 350 -12.95 -13.15 8.35
N ILE A 351 -11.75 -13.48 8.82
CA ILE A 351 -10.81 -14.37 8.13
C ILE A 351 -11.44 -15.76 7.94
N THR A 352 -12.02 -16.32 8.99
CA THR A 352 -12.67 -17.64 8.96
C THR A 352 -13.85 -17.66 7.98
N HIS A 353 -14.71 -16.64 8.03
CA HIS A 353 -15.85 -16.50 7.11
C HIS A 353 -15.39 -16.44 5.66
N ALA A 354 -14.52 -15.50 5.34
CA ALA A 354 -14.02 -15.30 3.98
C ALA A 354 -13.34 -16.55 3.42
N PHE A 355 -12.54 -17.25 4.24
CA PHE A 355 -11.86 -18.48 3.85
C PHE A 355 -12.83 -19.63 3.59
N ARG A 356 -13.84 -19.83 4.46
CA ARG A 356 -14.90 -20.84 4.27
C ARG A 356 -15.69 -20.58 3.00
N CYS A 357 -16.09 -19.33 2.75
CA CYS A 357 -16.78 -18.95 1.52
C CYS A 357 -15.94 -19.24 0.27
N ALA A 358 -14.62 -19.08 0.33
CA ALA A 358 -13.75 -19.42 -0.80
C ALA A 358 -13.69 -20.94 -1.06
N GLN A 359 -13.80 -21.78 -0.04
CA GLN A 359 -13.72 -23.24 -0.17
C GLN A 359 -15.04 -23.93 -0.52
N SER A 360 -16.16 -23.30 -0.29
CA SER A 360 -17.52 -23.82 -0.53
C SER A 360 -17.94 -23.70 -2.00
N GLY A 361 -17.11 -24.12 -2.96
CA GLY A 361 -17.42 -23.95 -4.36
C GLY A 361 -17.42 -25.17 -5.16
#